data_1227295fd62b9b86c6c975aca443ea11
#
_entry.id   1227295fd62b9b86c6c975aca443ea11
#
_cell.length_a   1.000
_cell.length_b   1.000
_cell.length_c   1.000
_cell.angle_alpha   90.00
_cell.angle_beta   90.00
_cell.angle_gamma   90.00
#
_symmetry.space_group_name_H-M   'P 1'
#
loop_
_entity.id
_entity.type
_entity.pdbx_description
1 polymer ?
#
loop_
_entity_poly.entity_id
_entity_poly.type
_entity_poly.pdbx_seq_one_letter_code
_entity_poly.pdbx_strand_id
1 'polypeptide(L)'
;MCIRDSNDCEQICSVIVKEKPEIVIIDSIQTMNISGISSAQGSVTQVRECTNMFMRTAKSEEIPMFIVGHVNKDGAIAGPKVMEHIVDCVLYFEGQRNLTYRILRAIKNRFGSTNEIGMFEMADSGLLEVENPSMMFLEGRPTDASGTCVACIMEGTRPVMAEVQALVCKSVLAAPRRTATGFDYYRMAIIIAVLEKRLGYFFGGLDVYINIVGGLKLDDTAADLSVALALYSGLTDKVISDKLIALGEIGLGGELRSISHCEQRLAECERMGFETC
;
A
#
# COMPACT_ATOMS: atom_id res chain seq x y z
N MET A 1 -32.47 -2.74 1.72
CA MET A 1 -31.46 -3.47 2.51
C MET A 1 -32.14 -4.00 3.77
N CYS A 2 -32.04 -5.31 4.05
CA CYS A 2 -32.55 -5.91 5.29
C CYS A 2 -31.35 -6.16 6.21
N ILE A 3 -31.35 -5.52 7.39
CA ILE A 3 -30.31 -5.72 8.41
C ILE A 3 -30.88 -6.69 9.45
N ARG A 4 -30.09 -7.70 9.84
CA ARG A 4 -30.46 -8.68 10.87
C ARG A 4 -29.32 -8.86 11.86
N ASP A 5 -29.62 -8.77 13.13
CA ASP A 5 -28.68 -9.00 14.21
C ASP A 5 -28.74 -10.49 14.63
N SER A 6 -27.89 -11.30 14.05
CA SER A 6 -27.71 -12.72 14.41
C SER A 6 -26.25 -13.10 14.30
N ASN A 7 -25.78 -13.92 15.24
CA ASN A 7 -24.43 -14.50 15.21
C ASN A 7 -24.45 -16.03 14.99
N ASP A 8 -25.59 -16.63 14.82
CA ASP A 8 -25.76 -18.05 14.57
C ASP A 8 -25.69 -18.35 13.07
N CYS A 9 -24.61 -19.01 12.64
CA CYS A 9 -24.37 -19.33 11.24
C CYS A 9 -25.46 -20.22 10.64
N GLU A 10 -25.98 -21.19 11.37
CA GLU A 10 -27.04 -22.13 10.91
C GLU A 10 -28.34 -21.38 10.65
N GLN A 11 -28.72 -20.49 11.57
CA GLN A 11 -29.89 -19.63 11.42
C GLN A 11 -29.73 -18.68 10.22
N ILE A 12 -28.56 -18.03 10.07
CA ILE A 12 -28.27 -17.12 8.96
C ILE A 12 -28.37 -17.86 7.62
N CYS A 13 -27.73 -19.04 7.48
CA CYS A 13 -27.81 -19.84 6.28
C CYS A 13 -29.24 -20.25 5.94
N SER A 14 -30.03 -20.63 6.92
CA SER A 14 -31.45 -20.98 6.72
C SER A 14 -32.27 -19.79 6.19
N VAL A 15 -31.98 -18.58 6.67
CA VAL A 15 -32.62 -17.35 6.19
C VAL A 15 -32.20 -17.03 4.76
N ILE A 16 -30.91 -17.18 4.42
CA ILE A 16 -30.40 -16.96 3.05
C ILE A 16 -31.10 -17.88 2.05
N VAL A 17 -31.19 -19.18 2.36
CA VAL A 17 -31.85 -20.17 1.51
C VAL A 17 -33.34 -19.84 1.33
N LYS A 18 -34.01 -19.37 2.38
CA LYS A 18 -35.45 -19.03 2.36
C LYS A 18 -35.72 -17.77 1.56
N GLU A 19 -34.95 -16.70 1.79
CA GLU A 19 -35.23 -15.36 1.24
C GLU A 19 -34.55 -15.09 -0.09
N LYS A 20 -33.53 -15.88 -0.45
CA LYS A 20 -32.75 -15.77 -1.70
C LYS A 20 -32.38 -14.33 -2.07
N PRO A 21 -31.62 -13.63 -1.19
CA PRO A 21 -31.20 -12.26 -1.49
C PRO A 21 -30.23 -12.24 -2.68
N GLU A 22 -30.18 -11.13 -3.41
CA GLU A 22 -29.23 -10.95 -4.52
C GLU A 22 -27.77 -10.87 -4.06
N ILE A 23 -27.53 -10.41 -2.82
CA ILE A 23 -26.22 -10.30 -2.20
C ILE A 23 -26.31 -10.43 -0.69
N VAL A 24 -25.29 -11.02 -0.06
CA VAL A 24 -25.17 -11.15 1.40
C VAL A 24 -23.88 -10.49 1.87
N ILE A 25 -23.95 -9.76 2.99
CA ILE A 25 -22.79 -9.19 3.68
C ILE A 25 -22.79 -9.69 5.12
N ILE A 26 -21.72 -10.35 5.55
CA ILE A 26 -21.49 -10.82 6.92
C ILE A 26 -20.48 -9.90 7.59
N ASP A 27 -20.90 -9.14 8.59
CA ASP A 27 -20.05 -8.23 9.37
C ASP A 27 -20.21 -8.49 10.87
N SER A 28 -19.23 -9.14 11.50
CA SER A 28 -17.98 -9.69 11.02
C SER A 28 -17.90 -11.19 11.30
N ILE A 29 -17.05 -11.90 10.60
CA ILE A 29 -16.88 -13.35 10.78
C ILE A 29 -16.43 -13.72 12.19
N GLN A 30 -15.72 -12.84 12.90
CA GLN A 30 -15.24 -13.07 14.26
C GLN A 30 -16.39 -13.16 15.29
N THR A 31 -17.54 -12.58 14.97
CA THR A 31 -18.72 -12.60 15.85
C THR A 31 -19.65 -13.80 15.55
N MET A 32 -19.35 -14.55 14.49
CA MET A 32 -20.15 -15.69 14.09
C MET A 32 -19.87 -16.95 14.92
N ASN A 33 -20.88 -17.79 15.09
CA ASN A 33 -20.83 -18.99 15.92
C ASN A 33 -21.60 -20.17 15.30
N ILE A 34 -21.07 -21.37 15.49
CA ILE A 34 -21.75 -22.65 15.23
C ILE A 34 -21.90 -23.36 16.58
N SER A 35 -23.12 -23.59 17.00
CA SER A 35 -23.44 -24.12 18.35
C SER A 35 -22.86 -25.51 18.62
N GLY A 36 -22.64 -26.32 17.58
CA GLY A 36 -22.07 -27.68 17.69
C GLY A 36 -20.55 -27.72 17.92
N ILE A 37 -19.86 -26.57 17.92
CA ILE A 37 -18.40 -26.48 18.05
C ILE A 37 -18.04 -25.90 19.43
N SER A 38 -17.25 -26.66 20.21
CA SER A 38 -16.93 -26.30 21.61
C SER A 38 -15.91 -25.16 21.76
N SER A 39 -15.31 -24.67 20.66
CA SER A 39 -14.32 -23.60 20.68
C SER A 39 -14.98 -22.22 20.84
N ALA A 40 -14.28 -21.27 21.46
CA ALA A 40 -14.78 -19.93 21.69
C ALA A 40 -15.06 -19.17 20.38
N GLN A 41 -16.04 -18.27 20.40
CA GLN A 41 -16.34 -17.34 19.33
C GLN A 41 -15.07 -16.54 18.92
N GLY A 42 -14.86 -16.33 17.64
CA GLY A 42 -13.67 -15.66 17.11
C GLY A 42 -12.38 -16.51 17.11
N SER A 43 -12.44 -17.75 17.62
CA SER A 43 -11.33 -18.70 17.51
C SER A 43 -11.10 -19.12 16.05
N VAL A 44 -9.87 -19.57 15.73
CA VAL A 44 -9.49 -20.08 14.40
C VAL A 44 -10.46 -21.12 13.89
N THR A 45 -10.85 -22.04 14.77
CA THR A 45 -11.76 -23.15 14.42
C THR A 45 -13.16 -22.62 14.09
N GLN A 46 -13.74 -21.74 14.92
CA GLN A 46 -15.04 -21.13 14.64
C GLN A 46 -15.01 -20.33 13.34
N VAL A 47 -14.02 -19.45 13.17
CA VAL A 47 -13.88 -18.65 11.93
C VAL A 47 -13.78 -19.53 10.69
N ARG A 48 -13.00 -20.61 10.75
CA ARG A 48 -12.84 -21.55 9.64
C ARG A 48 -14.15 -22.25 9.30
N GLU A 49 -14.84 -22.80 10.29
CA GLU A 49 -16.05 -23.58 10.06
C GLU A 49 -17.23 -22.68 9.66
N CYS A 50 -17.36 -21.48 10.26
CA CYS A 50 -18.36 -20.50 9.83
C CYS A 50 -18.11 -20.07 8.37
N THR A 51 -16.85 -19.78 7.99
CA THR A 51 -16.51 -19.43 6.61
C THR A 51 -16.83 -20.56 5.63
N ASN A 52 -16.51 -21.80 6.00
CA ASN A 52 -16.85 -22.98 5.18
C ASN A 52 -18.36 -23.14 4.98
N MET A 53 -19.15 -22.91 6.04
CA MET A 53 -20.62 -22.99 5.99
C MET A 53 -21.18 -21.91 5.05
N PHE A 54 -20.78 -20.66 5.23
CA PHE A 54 -21.19 -19.56 4.36
C PHE A 54 -20.80 -19.77 2.91
N MET A 55 -19.56 -20.23 2.64
CA MET A 55 -19.11 -20.51 1.29
C MET A 55 -19.93 -21.60 0.63
N ARG A 56 -20.28 -22.70 1.36
CA ARG A 56 -21.14 -23.75 0.82
C ARG A 56 -22.52 -23.22 0.47
N THR A 57 -23.12 -22.43 1.36
CA THR A 57 -24.43 -21.81 1.14
C THR A 57 -24.39 -20.84 -0.05
N ALA A 58 -23.38 -20.00 -0.12
CA ALA A 58 -23.19 -19.08 -1.27
C ALA A 58 -23.13 -19.81 -2.59
N LYS A 59 -22.35 -20.92 -2.66
CA LYS A 59 -22.22 -21.74 -3.88
C LYS A 59 -23.46 -22.55 -4.23
N SER A 60 -24.16 -23.10 -3.24
CA SER A 60 -25.38 -23.89 -3.50
C SER A 60 -26.55 -23.03 -3.95
N GLU A 61 -26.64 -21.81 -3.44
CA GLU A 61 -27.73 -20.87 -3.79
C GLU A 61 -27.34 -19.89 -4.90
N GLU A 62 -26.08 -19.92 -5.37
CA GLU A 62 -25.52 -19.02 -6.38
C GLU A 62 -25.62 -17.53 -5.97
N ILE A 63 -25.45 -17.24 -4.68
CA ILE A 63 -25.59 -15.90 -4.10
C ILE A 63 -24.18 -15.34 -3.79
N PRO A 64 -23.80 -14.16 -4.34
CA PRO A 64 -22.58 -13.49 -3.96
C PRO A 64 -22.57 -13.13 -2.47
N MET A 65 -21.45 -13.45 -1.78
CA MET A 65 -21.32 -13.20 -0.35
C MET A 65 -20.02 -12.47 -0.04
N PHE A 66 -20.11 -11.35 0.68
CA PHE A 66 -18.99 -10.64 1.27
C PHE A 66 -18.87 -11.01 2.74
N ILE A 67 -17.69 -11.45 3.14
CA ILE A 67 -17.37 -11.78 4.52
C ILE A 67 -16.34 -10.76 5.02
N VAL A 68 -16.75 -9.92 5.96
CA VAL A 68 -15.87 -8.93 6.57
C VAL A 68 -15.10 -9.57 7.72
N GLY A 69 -13.79 -9.38 7.72
CA GLY A 69 -12.89 -9.83 8.78
C GLY A 69 -11.94 -8.73 9.22
N HIS A 70 -11.61 -8.69 10.51
CA HIS A 70 -10.66 -7.73 11.07
C HIS A 70 -9.28 -8.35 11.23
N VAL A 71 -8.24 -7.63 10.80
CA VAL A 71 -6.83 -7.96 11.04
C VAL A 71 -6.32 -7.15 12.24
N ASN A 72 -5.70 -7.80 13.21
CA ASN A 72 -5.01 -7.10 14.28
C ASN A 72 -3.58 -6.70 13.86
N LYS A 73 -3.07 -5.61 14.46
CA LYS A 73 -1.74 -5.06 14.16
C LYS A 73 -0.59 -6.05 14.34
N ASP A 74 -0.74 -7.06 15.16
CA ASP A 74 0.30 -8.04 15.49
C ASP A 74 0.26 -9.31 14.64
N GLY A 75 -0.65 -9.42 13.65
CA GLY A 75 -0.77 -10.61 12.80
C GLY A 75 -1.10 -11.93 13.54
N ALA A 76 -1.36 -11.86 14.85
CA ALA A 76 -1.44 -13.01 15.75
C ALA A 76 -2.86 -13.55 15.95
N ILE A 77 -3.91 -12.86 15.51
CA ILE A 77 -5.27 -13.44 15.52
C ILE A 77 -5.48 -14.15 14.20
N ALA A 78 -5.45 -15.44 14.29
CA ALA A 78 -5.45 -16.46 13.26
C ALA A 78 -6.67 -16.52 12.34
N GLY A 79 -7.54 -15.51 12.33
CA GLY A 79 -8.75 -15.49 11.51
C GLY A 79 -8.53 -15.23 10.02
N PRO A 80 -7.89 -14.13 9.59
CA PRO A 80 -7.86 -13.74 8.18
C PRO A 80 -7.12 -14.72 7.28
N LYS A 81 -5.92 -15.17 7.66
CA LYS A 81 -5.12 -16.12 6.85
C LYS A 81 -5.83 -17.44 6.59
N VAL A 82 -6.63 -17.91 7.53
CA VAL A 82 -7.40 -19.16 7.35
C VAL A 82 -8.50 -18.97 6.31
N MET A 83 -9.17 -17.81 6.30
CA MET A 83 -10.20 -17.50 5.32
C MET A 83 -9.66 -17.34 3.90
N GLU A 84 -8.45 -16.77 3.75
CA GLU A 84 -7.82 -16.53 2.45
C GLU A 84 -7.74 -17.81 1.60
N HIS A 85 -7.53 -18.96 2.22
CA HIS A 85 -7.49 -20.24 1.52
C HIS A 85 -8.86 -20.76 1.10
N ILE A 86 -9.91 -20.37 1.82
CA ILE A 86 -11.28 -20.87 1.64
C ILE A 86 -12.03 -20.08 0.58
N VAL A 87 -11.96 -18.73 0.63
CA VAL A 87 -12.72 -17.85 -0.24
C VAL A 87 -12.11 -17.71 -1.64
N ASP A 88 -12.90 -17.26 -2.60
CA ASP A 88 -12.49 -17.13 -4.00
C ASP A 88 -11.74 -15.82 -4.27
N CYS A 89 -12.08 -14.75 -3.56
CA CYS A 89 -11.42 -13.45 -3.65
C CYS A 89 -11.09 -12.94 -2.24
N VAL A 90 -9.94 -12.29 -2.09
CA VAL A 90 -9.51 -11.61 -0.87
C VAL A 90 -9.13 -10.19 -1.21
N LEU A 91 -9.81 -9.25 -0.57
CA LEU A 91 -9.56 -7.82 -0.67
C LEU A 91 -9.04 -7.31 0.66
N TYR A 92 -7.88 -6.66 0.65
CA TYR A 92 -7.36 -5.95 1.81
C TYR A 92 -7.69 -4.48 1.71
N PHE A 93 -8.20 -3.95 2.82
CA PHE A 93 -8.46 -2.54 2.98
C PHE A 93 -7.35 -1.94 3.84
N GLU A 94 -6.37 -1.35 3.16
CA GLU A 94 -5.15 -0.82 3.76
C GLU A 94 -5.30 0.66 4.07
N GLY A 95 -4.74 1.12 5.19
CA GLY A 95 -4.69 2.53 5.54
C GLY A 95 -4.15 2.74 6.94
N GLN A 96 -3.40 3.81 7.13
CA GLN A 96 -2.96 4.24 8.45
C GLN A 96 -3.99 5.19 9.05
N ARG A 97 -4.11 5.20 10.39
CA ARG A 97 -5.08 6.06 11.11
C ARG A 97 -4.88 7.55 10.83
N ASN A 98 -3.66 7.95 10.50
CA ASN A 98 -3.27 9.34 10.29
C ASN A 98 -3.37 9.78 8.82
N LEU A 99 -3.76 8.87 7.90
CA LEU A 99 -3.89 9.17 6.49
C LEU A 99 -5.36 9.29 6.10
N THR A 100 -5.67 10.28 5.28
CA THR A 100 -7.02 10.51 4.78
C THR A 100 -7.45 9.49 3.74
N TYR A 101 -6.49 8.83 3.08
CA TYR A 101 -6.78 7.85 2.04
C TYR A 101 -6.77 6.41 2.53
N ARG A 102 -7.41 5.54 1.75
CA ARG A 102 -7.47 4.08 1.91
C ARG A 102 -7.19 3.41 0.58
N ILE A 103 -6.46 2.30 0.61
CA ILE A 103 -6.19 1.48 -0.57
C ILE A 103 -6.94 0.16 -0.41
N LEU A 104 -7.73 -0.20 -1.41
CA LEU A 104 -8.35 -1.51 -1.56
C LEU A 104 -7.51 -2.33 -2.53
N ARG A 105 -6.88 -3.39 -2.04
CA ARG A 105 -5.96 -4.24 -2.79
C ARG A 105 -6.48 -5.67 -2.88
N ALA A 106 -6.49 -6.24 -4.09
CA ALA A 106 -6.76 -7.65 -4.28
C ALA A 106 -5.49 -8.47 -3.94
N ILE A 107 -5.57 -9.32 -2.92
CA ILE A 107 -4.47 -10.24 -2.53
C ILE A 107 -4.66 -11.61 -3.19
N LYS A 108 -5.90 -12.00 -3.41
CA LYS A 108 -6.28 -13.24 -4.10
C LYS A 108 -7.50 -12.98 -4.95
N ASN A 109 -7.49 -13.48 -6.17
CA ASN A 109 -8.64 -13.46 -7.05
C ASN A 109 -8.58 -14.68 -7.99
N ARG A 110 -9.48 -15.63 -7.83
CA ARG A 110 -9.53 -16.83 -8.68
C ARG A 110 -10.05 -16.55 -10.08
N PHE A 111 -10.74 -15.45 -10.28
CA PHE A 111 -11.47 -15.13 -11.51
C PHE A 111 -10.87 -13.94 -12.27
N GLY A 112 -9.76 -13.36 -11.78
CA GLY A 112 -9.15 -12.20 -12.41
C GLY A 112 -7.80 -11.83 -11.84
N SER A 113 -7.31 -10.64 -12.25
CA SER A 113 -6.03 -10.08 -11.80
C SER A 113 -6.09 -9.70 -10.31
N THR A 114 -4.94 -9.82 -9.64
CA THR A 114 -4.70 -9.26 -8.29
C THR A 114 -3.90 -7.95 -8.34
N ASN A 115 -3.58 -7.48 -9.54
CA ASN A 115 -2.74 -6.29 -9.72
C ASN A 115 -3.54 -4.98 -9.68
N GLU A 116 -4.87 -5.05 -9.61
CA GLU A 116 -5.72 -3.86 -9.54
C GLU A 116 -5.83 -3.35 -8.11
N ILE A 117 -5.80 -2.02 -7.97
CA ILE A 117 -6.04 -1.33 -6.71
C ILE A 117 -7.14 -0.27 -6.86
N GLY A 118 -7.94 -0.08 -5.82
CA GLY A 118 -8.82 1.06 -5.65
C GLY A 118 -8.27 2.03 -4.61
N MET A 119 -8.26 3.32 -4.91
CA MET A 119 -7.89 4.36 -3.95
C MET A 119 -9.09 5.19 -3.56
N PHE A 120 -9.24 5.41 -2.26
CA PHE A 120 -10.36 6.13 -1.68
C PHE A 120 -9.87 7.15 -0.68
N GLU A 121 -10.55 8.29 -0.60
CA GLU A 121 -10.39 9.28 0.44
C GLU A 121 -11.48 9.15 1.49
N MET A 122 -11.13 9.34 2.76
CA MET A 122 -12.07 9.37 3.86
C MET A 122 -12.61 10.78 4.05
N ALA A 123 -13.82 11.02 3.58
CA ALA A 123 -14.55 12.28 3.76
C ALA A 123 -15.63 12.14 4.84
N ASP A 124 -16.24 13.25 5.26
CA ASP A 124 -17.36 13.25 6.20
C ASP A 124 -18.57 12.45 5.70
N SER A 125 -18.74 12.38 4.38
CA SER A 125 -19.79 11.58 3.72
C SER A 125 -19.46 10.09 3.60
N GLY A 126 -18.25 9.66 3.98
CA GLY A 126 -17.74 8.30 3.84
C GLY A 126 -16.56 8.22 2.87
N LEU A 127 -16.38 7.06 2.24
CA LEU A 127 -15.30 6.83 1.28
C LEU A 127 -15.66 7.39 -0.10
N LEU A 128 -14.81 8.26 -0.62
CA LEU A 128 -14.89 8.78 -1.98
C LEU A 128 -13.77 8.19 -2.83
N GLU A 129 -14.07 7.84 -4.07
CA GLU A 129 -13.05 7.36 -5.01
C GLU A 129 -12.07 8.48 -5.36
N VAL A 130 -10.77 8.15 -5.37
CA VAL A 130 -9.70 9.05 -5.82
C VAL A 130 -9.40 8.75 -7.28
N GLU A 131 -9.88 9.59 -8.18
CA GLU A 131 -9.67 9.42 -9.63
C GLU A 131 -8.18 9.54 -10.01
N ASN A 132 -7.47 10.49 -9.38
CA ASN A 132 -6.06 10.76 -9.66
C ASN A 132 -5.20 10.76 -8.40
N PRO A 133 -4.68 9.58 -7.97
CA PRO A 133 -3.80 9.48 -6.81
C PRO A 133 -2.51 10.29 -6.93
N SER A 134 -1.94 10.39 -8.15
CA SER A 134 -0.70 11.15 -8.39
C SER A 134 -0.88 12.62 -8.04
N MET A 135 -2.02 13.24 -8.40
CA MET A 135 -2.32 14.63 -8.01
C MET A 135 -2.42 14.79 -6.49
N MET A 136 -3.12 13.89 -5.83
CA MET A 136 -3.30 13.92 -4.38
C MET A 136 -1.96 13.85 -3.64
N PHE A 137 -1.03 12.98 -4.06
CA PHE A 137 0.27 12.83 -3.41
C PHE A 137 1.28 13.95 -3.74
N LEU A 138 1.05 14.71 -4.79
CA LEU A 138 1.89 15.86 -5.16
C LEU A 138 1.30 17.20 -4.73
N GLU A 139 0.11 17.21 -4.14
CA GLU A 139 -0.53 18.42 -3.65
C GLU A 139 0.30 19.08 -2.54
N GLY A 140 0.52 20.39 -2.65
CA GLY A 140 1.31 21.16 -1.70
C GLY A 140 2.82 20.94 -1.77
N ARG A 141 3.34 20.25 -2.79
CA ARG A 141 4.78 20.08 -3.00
C ARG A 141 5.48 21.43 -3.15
N PRO A 142 6.58 21.67 -2.40
CA PRO A 142 7.38 22.89 -2.58
C PRO A 142 8.12 22.87 -3.93
N THR A 143 8.11 23.97 -4.66
CA THR A 143 8.78 24.10 -5.97
C THR A 143 10.24 24.57 -5.86
N ASP A 144 10.57 25.30 -4.80
CA ASP A 144 11.88 25.94 -4.62
C ASP A 144 12.69 25.37 -3.43
N ALA A 145 12.39 24.15 -3.00
CA ALA A 145 13.09 23.49 -1.90
C ALA A 145 14.14 22.49 -2.42
N SER A 146 15.34 22.54 -1.83
CA SER A 146 16.31 21.46 -2.02
C SER A 146 15.91 20.20 -1.25
N GLY A 147 16.46 19.07 -1.64
CA GLY A 147 16.17 17.77 -1.00
C GLY A 147 14.88 17.13 -1.44
N THR A 148 14.25 17.56 -2.54
CA THR A 148 13.02 16.95 -3.04
C THR A 148 13.20 16.42 -4.46
N CYS A 149 12.58 15.28 -4.76
CA CYS A 149 12.46 14.72 -6.12
C CYS A 149 11.17 13.91 -6.22
N VAL A 150 10.61 13.79 -7.43
CA VAL A 150 9.43 12.96 -7.65
C VAL A 150 9.84 11.60 -8.20
N ALA A 151 9.27 10.56 -7.64
CA ALA A 151 9.32 9.18 -8.13
C ALA A 151 7.99 8.79 -8.77
N CYS A 152 8.03 7.85 -9.72
CA CYS A 152 6.85 7.18 -10.22
C CYS A 152 7.00 5.67 -9.98
N ILE A 153 6.17 5.12 -9.13
CA ILE A 153 6.15 3.70 -8.77
C ILE A 153 4.93 2.99 -9.38
N MET A 154 5.01 1.67 -9.47
CA MET A 154 3.85 0.87 -9.86
C MET A 154 3.13 0.37 -8.60
N GLU A 155 1.89 0.76 -8.44
CA GLU A 155 0.97 0.18 -7.49
C GLU A 155 0.01 -0.75 -8.22
N GLY A 156 0.33 -2.04 -8.24
CA GLY A 156 -0.33 -3.00 -9.11
C GLY A 156 -0.06 -2.71 -10.58
N THR A 157 -1.08 -2.41 -11.36
CA THR A 157 -0.98 -1.99 -12.77
C THR A 157 -0.98 -0.48 -12.96
N ARG A 158 -1.17 0.29 -11.88
CA ARG A 158 -1.33 1.74 -11.94
C ARG A 158 -0.02 2.46 -11.59
N PRO A 159 0.51 3.33 -12.45
CA PRO A 159 1.60 4.22 -12.09
C PRO A 159 1.08 5.28 -11.11
N VAL A 160 1.83 5.50 -10.03
CA VAL A 160 1.51 6.48 -8.97
C VAL A 160 2.75 7.31 -8.69
N MET A 161 2.58 8.62 -8.62
CA MET A 161 3.67 9.53 -8.27
C MET A 161 3.74 9.75 -6.77
N ALA A 162 4.96 9.86 -6.27
CA ALA A 162 5.25 10.15 -4.88
C ALA A 162 6.38 11.15 -4.75
N GLU A 163 6.24 12.10 -3.83
CA GLU A 163 7.32 13.00 -3.49
C GLU A 163 8.28 12.31 -2.52
N VAL A 164 9.56 12.30 -2.90
CA VAL A 164 10.67 11.88 -2.06
C VAL A 164 11.32 13.10 -1.46
N GLN A 165 11.38 13.18 -0.13
CA GLN A 165 12.07 14.23 0.60
C GLN A 165 13.30 13.66 1.29
N ALA A 166 14.45 14.30 1.15
CA ALA A 166 15.70 13.97 1.82
C ALA A 166 16.24 15.19 2.56
N LEU A 167 16.46 15.06 3.85
CA LEU A 167 17.15 16.06 4.66
C LEU A 167 18.54 15.54 5.01
N VAL A 168 19.56 16.32 4.68
CA VAL A 168 20.97 16.01 4.98
C VAL A 168 21.55 17.15 5.80
N CYS A 169 22.02 16.87 7.01
CA CYS A 169 22.56 17.90 7.89
C CYS A 169 23.76 17.39 8.71
N LYS A 170 24.58 18.30 9.25
CA LYS A 170 25.71 17.92 10.09
C LYS A 170 25.21 17.18 11.34
N SER A 171 25.81 16.00 11.60
CA SER A 171 25.53 15.29 12.83
C SER A 171 26.26 15.92 14.02
N VAL A 172 25.53 16.05 15.13
CA VAL A 172 26.12 16.40 16.43
C VAL A 172 26.48 15.16 17.26
N LEU A 173 26.20 13.96 16.72
CA LEU A 173 26.45 12.68 17.37
C LEU A 173 27.72 12.04 16.81
N ALA A 174 28.38 11.24 17.66
CA ALA A 174 29.54 10.45 17.24
C ALA A 174 29.17 9.41 16.14
N ALA A 175 27.93 8.93 16.16
CA ALA A 175 27.36 8.08 15.11
C ALA A 175 26.19 8.81 14.43
N PRO A 176 26.34 9.20 13.16
CA PRO A 176 25.30 9.89 12.41
C PRO A 176 24.02 9.07 12.27
N ARG A 177 22.88 9.73 12.35
CA ARG A 177 21.56 9.11 12.23
C ARG A 177 21.22 8.83 10.76
N ARG A 178 20.61 7.69 10.54
CA ARG A 178 20.03 7.29 9.26
C ARG A 178 18.58 6.90 9.51
N THR A 179 17.63 7.60 8.91
CA THR A 179 16.20 7.33 9.10
C THR A 179 15.49 7.37 7.76
N ALA A 180 14.65 6.36 7.51
CA ALA A 180 13.82 6.32 6.32
C ALA A 180 12.37 6.01 6.72
N THR A 181 11.46 6.84 6.24
CA THR A 181 10.01 6.66 6.38
C THR A 181 9.42 6.48 4.99
N GLY A 182 8.73 5.37 4.76
CA GLY A 182 8.17 5.04 3.46
C GLY A 182 9.18 4.51 2.43
N PHE A 183 10.44 4.31 2.82
CA PHE A 183 11.49 3.72 1.99
C PHE A 183 12.31 2.73 2.80
N ASP A 184 12.88 1.70 2.15
CA ASP A 184 13.68 0.69 2.84
C ASP A 184 15.00 1.27 3.35
N TYR A 185 15.30 1.03 4.62
CA TYR A 185 16.52 1.53 5.28
C TYR A 185 17.80 0.98 4.63
N TYR A 186 17.81 -0.32 4.31
CA TYR A 186 19.01 -0.93 3.72
C TYR A 186 19.23 -0.47 2.29
N ARG A 187 18.14 -0.25 1.55
CA ARG A 187 18.22 0.32 0.20
C ARG A 187 18.76 1.75 0.22
N MET A 188 18.30 2.59 1.15
CA MET A 188 18.86 3.92 1.37
C MET A 188 20.37 3.86 1.66
N ALA A 189 20.81 2.95 2.54
CA ALA A 189 22.23 2.79 2.86
C ALA A 189 23.07 2.38 1.64
N ILE A 190 22.54 1.52 0.78
CA ILE A 190 23.19 1.14 -0.50
C ILE A 190 23.32 2.34 -1.41
N ILE A 191 22.27 3.13 -1.61
CA ILE A 191 22.30 4.33 -2.47
C ILE A 191 23.32 5.34 -1.95
N ILE A 192 23.36 5.60 -0.65
CA ILE A 192 24.37 6.46 -0.02
C ILE A 192 25.79 5.94 -0.31
N ALA A 193 26.04 4.65 -0.11
CA ALA A 193 27.36 4.05 -0.37
C ALA A 193 27.78 4.17 -1.84
N VAL A 194 26.83 4.05 -2.78
CA VAL A 194 27.09 4.27 -4.21
C VAL A 194 27.44 5.74 -4.49
N LEU A 195 26.65 6.68 -3.93
CA LEU A 195 26.92 8.12 -4.07
C LEU A 195 28.30 8.49 -3.51
N GLU A 196 28.68 7.95 -2.35
CA GLU A 196 30.01 8.17 -1.77
C GLU A 196 31.12 7.59 -2.65
N LYS A 197 31.01 6.30 -2.98
CA LYS A 197 32.12 5.57 -3.64
C LYS A 197 32.29 5.92 -5.10
N ARG A 198 31.19 6.18 -5.83
CA ARG A 198 31.21 6.40 -7.29
C ARG A 198 31.22 7.85 -7.70
N LEU A 199 30.54 8.71 -6.92
CA LEU A 199 30.40 10.13 -7.24
C LEU A 199 31.18 11.04 -6.31
N GLY A 200 31.79 10.51 -5.22
CA GLY A 200 32.63 11.28 -4.31
C GLY A 200 31.83 12.18 -3.34
N TYR A 201 30.53 11.98 -3.21
CA TYR A 201 29.71 12.72 -2.24
C TYR A 201 29.86 12.11 -0.86
N PHE A 202 30.29 12.88 0.12
CA PHE A 202 30.58 12.38 1.46
C PHE A 202 29.39 12.55 2.41
N PHE A 203 28.89 11.45 2.96
CA PHE A 203 27.80 11.43 3.96
C PHE A 203 28.25 10.96 5.36
N GLY A 204 29.53 10.62 5.53
CA GLY A 204 30.02 9.93 6.72
C GLY A 204 29.83 10.70 8.05
N GLY A 205 29.82 12.03 8.03
CA GLY A 205 29.58 12.87 9.21
C GLY A 205 28.21 13.55 9.24
N LEU A 206 27.26 13.10 8.42
CA LEU A 206 25.97 13.76 8.22
C LEU A 206 24.82 12.86 8.66
N ASP A 207 23.85 13.43 9.34
CA ASP A 207 22.54 12.84 9.56
C ASP A 207 21.75 12.87 8.25
N VAL A 208 21.09 11.76 7.93
CA VAL A 208 20.27 11.62 6.71
C VAL A 208 18.89 11.12 7.07
N TYR A 209 17.89 11.85 6.61
CA TYR A 209 16.48 11.52 6.79
C TYR A 209 15.83 11.44 5.42
N ILE A 210 15.11 10.35 5.15
CA ILE A 210 14.24 10.22 3.98
C ILE A 210 12.81 10.10 4.46
N ASN A 211 11.93 10.84 3.80
CA ASN A 211 10.49 10.78 4.03
C ASN A 211 9.76 10.72 2.68
N ILE A 212 8.88 9.74 2.54
CA ILE A 212 7.96 9.67 1.41
C ILE A 212 6.65 10.34 1.82
N VAL A 213 6.29 11.40 1.11
CA VAL A 213 5.10 12.18 1.41
C VAL A 213 3.84 11.35 1.16
N GLY A 214 2.80 11.59 1.95
CA GLY A 214 1.54 10.87 1.86
C GLY A 214 1.54 9.48 2.49
N GLY A 215 2.67 9.03 3.11
CA GLY A 215 2.75 7.72 3.79
C GLY A 215 2.77 6.51 2.85
N LEU A 216 3.06 6.73 1.57
CA LEU A 216 3.31 5.65 0.62
C LEU A 216 4.57 4.87 1.00
N LYS A 217 4.63 3.61 0.58
CA LYS A 217 5.86 2.82 0.63
C LYS A 217 6.42 2.68 -0.78
N LEU A 218 7.67 3.08 -0.95
CA LEU A 218 8.40 2.89 -2.20
C LEU A 218 9.18 1.56 -2.13
N ASP A 219 8.51 0.47 -2.47
CA ASP A 219 9.13 -0.86 -2.55
C ASP A 219 9.63 -1.16 -3.98
N ASP A 220 9.43 -0.23 -4.92
CA ASP A 220 9.81 -0.33 -6.33
C ASP A 220 11.21 0.25 -6.56
N THR A 221 12.13 -0.56 -7.07
CA THR A 221 13.50 -0.14 -7.35
C THR A 221 13.61 0.99 -8.39
N ALA A 222 12.57 1.23 -9.18
CA ALA A 222 12.50 2.37 -10.08
C ALA A 222 12.61 3.73 -9.37
N ALA A 223 12.35 3.79 -8.06
CA ALA A 223 12.48 4.99 -7.25
C ALA A 223 13.92 5.31 -6.81
N ASP A 224 14.89 4.42 -7.03
CA ASP A 224 16.27 4.61 -6.54
C ASP A 224 16.90 5.91 -7.05
N LEU A 225 16.73 6.20 -8.35
CA LEU A 225 17.30 7.42 -8.93
C LEU A 225 16.66 8.68 -8.35
N SER A 226 15.34 8.67 -8.09
CA SER A 226 14.66 9.79 -7.43
C SER A 226 15.19 10.00 -6.01
N VAL A 227 15.41 8.92 -5.26
CA VAL A 227 15.98 8.96 -3.91
C VAL A 227 17.43 9.47 -3.96
N ALA A 228 18.24 9.00 -4.90
CA ALA A 228 19.61 9.48 -5.08
C ALA A 228 19.67 10.97 -5.41
N LEU A 229 18.78 11.46 -6.28
CA LEU A 229 18.69 12.87 -6.61
C LEU A 229 18.21 13.71 -5.44
N ALA A 230 17.21 13.26 -4.67
CA ALA A 230 16.78 13.94 -3.46
C ALA A 230 17.91 14.04 -2.43
N LEU A 231 18.68 12.96 -2.22
CA LEU A 231 19.87 12.94 -1.35
C LEU A 231 20.96 13.91 -1.85
N TYR A 232 21.23 13.91 -3.15
CA TYR A 232 22.17 14.83 -3.77
C TYR A 232 21.73 16.29 -3.61
N SER A 233 20.46 16.57 -3.86
CA SER A 233 19.86 17.88 -3.69
C SER A 233 19.94 18.37 -2.26
N GLY A 234 19.59 17.52 -1.27
CA GLY A 234 19.69 17.85 0.14
C GLY A 234 21.13 18.00 0.67
N LEU A 235 22.11 17.33 0.03
CA LEU A 235 23.53 17.46 0.38
C LEU A 235 24.15 18.76 -0.18
N THR A 236 23.75 19.16 -1.38
CA THR A 236 24.37 20.26 -2.12
C THR A 236 23.57 21.57 -2.09
N ASP A 237 22.38 21.54 -1.46
CA ASP A 237 21.41 22.64 -1.44
C ASP A 237 20.98 23.11 -2.85
N LYS A 238 21.08 22.22 -3.86
CA LYS A 238 20.65 22.50 -5.22
C LYS A 238 19.21 22.04 -5.43
N VAL A 239 18.36 22.95 -5.84
CA VAL A 239 16.98 22.66 -6.18
C VAL A 239 16.90 21.81 -7.46
N ILE A 240 16.08 20.76 -7.43
CA ILE A 240 15.72 19.98 -8.62
C ILE A 240 14.46 20.63 -9.21
N SER A 241 14.46 20.74 -10.56
CA SER A 241 13.29 21.28 -11.25
C SER A 241 12.00 20.54 -10.87
N ASP A 242 10.95 21.28 -10.61
CA ASP A 242 9.60 20.76 -10.34
C ASP A 242 8.99 20.02 -11.55
N LYS A 243 9.58 20.24 -12.74
CA LYS A 243 9.22 19.57 -14.00
C LYS A 243 10.06 18.32 -14.28
N LEU A 244 10.97 17.95 -13.39
CA LEU A 244 11.80 16.76 -13.53
C LEU A 244 11.27 15.63 -12.67
N ILE A 245 11.19 14.44 -13.26
CA ILE A 245 10.98 13.18 -12.58
C ILE A 245 12.14 12.24 -12.91
N ALA A 246 12.54 11.40 -11.95
CA ALA A 246 13.65 10.48 -12.17
C ALA A 246 13.22 9.04 -11.96
N LEU A 247 13.60 8.18 -12.89
CA LEU A 247 13.27 6.77 -12.91
C LEU A 247 14.51 5.93 -13.18
N GLY A 248 14.76 4.91 -12.38
CA GLY A 248 15.87 3.99 -12.62
C GLY A 248 16.29 3.24 -11.36
N GLU A 249 16.63 1.97 -11.52
CA GLU A 249 17.28 1.18 -10.49
C GLU A 249 18.77 1.48 -10.47
N ILE A 250 19.37 1.64 -9.29
CA ILE A 250 20.81 1.90 -9.12
C ILE A 250 21.51 0.61 -8.69
N GLY A 251 22.45 0.14 -9.51
CA GLY A 251 23.33 -0.97 -9.17
C GLY A 251 24.54 -0.54 -8.31
N LEU A 252 25.20 -1.50 -7.66
CA LEU A 252 26.38 -1.25 -6.81
C LEU A 252 27.60 -0.68 -7.58
N GLY A 253 27.64 -0.88 -8.90
CA GLY A 253 28.64 -0.27 -9.76
C GLY A 253 28.39 1.21 -10.03
N GLY A 254 27.19 1.73 -9.66
CA GLY A 254 26.72 3.07 -10.01
C GLY A 254 26.00 3.14 -11.37
N GLU A 255 25.82 1.98 -12.01
CA GLU A 255 25.06 1.89 -13.25
C GLU A 255 23.57 2.04 -13.02
N LEU A 256 22.88 2.66 -13.98
CA LEU A 256 21.42 2.69 -14.04
C LEU A 256 20.94 1.48 -14.83
N ARG A 257 19.95 0.79 -14.27
CA ARG A 257 19.29 -0.36 -14.87
C ARG A 257 17.90 -0.01 -15.36
N SER A 258 17.46 -0.76 -16.36
CA SER A 258 16.09 -0.66 -16.88
C SER A 258 15.05 -1.05 -15.81
N ILE A 259 13.93 -0.38 -15.86
CA ILE A 259 12.79 -0.59 -14.95
C ILE A 259 11.62 -1.23 -15.70
N SER A 260 10.76 -1.90 -14.97
CA SER A 260 9.51 -2.44 -15.51
C SER A 260 8.50 -1.34 -15.85
N HIS A 261 7.62 -1.60 -16.80
CA HIS A 261 6.50 -0.71 -17.17
C HIS A 261 6.93 0.72 -17.54
N CYS A 262 8.10 0.89 -18.19
CA CYS A 262 8.68 2.20 -18.49
C CYS A 262 7.71 3.08 -19.29
N GLU A 263 7.07 2.55 -20.33
CA GLU A 263 6.11 3.29 -21.16
C GLU A 263 4.90 3.79 -20.38
N GLN A 264 4.35 2.96 -19.49
CA GLN A 264 3.21 3.37 -18.66
C GLN A 264 3.59 4.47 -17.67
N ARG A 265 4.79 4.38 -17.07
CA ARG A 265 5.32 5.43 -16.18
C ARG A 265 5.53 6.74 -16.93
N LEU A 266 6.13 6.70 -18.13
CA LEU A 266 6.34 7.88 -18.94
C LEU A 266 5.03 8.54 -19.37
N ALA A 267 4.04 7.75 -19.79
CA ALA A 267 2.72 8.27 -20.12
C ALA A 267 2.06 8.99 -18.93
N GLU A 268 2.20 8.45 -17.72
CA GLU A 268 1.71 9.11 -16.51
C GLU A 268 2.50 10.40 -16.20
N CYS A 269 3.84 10.37 -16.37
CA CYS A 269 4.67 11.55 -16.20
C CYS A 269 4.24 12.69 -17.14
N GLU A 270 4.03 12.39 -18.42
CA GLU A 270 3.56 13.35 -19.41
C GLU A 270 2.15 13.88 -19.05
N ARG A 271 1.22 12.98 -18.68
CA ARG A 271 -0.12 13.34 -18.24
C ARG A 271 -0.12 14.29 -17.04
N MET A 272 0.84 14.14 -16.13
CA MET A 272 1.01 14.98 -14.94
C MET A 272 1.79 16.27 -15.22
N GLY A 273 2.25 16.49 -16.44
CA GLY A 273 2.91 17.73 -16.87
C GLY A 273 4.40 17.79 -16.55
N PHE A 274 5.08 16.65 -16.35
CA PHE A 274 6.54 16.61 -16.27
C PHE A 274 7.14 16.74 -17.67
N GLU A 275 8.21 17.54 -17.77
CA GLU A 275 8.87 17.89 -19.05
C GLU A 275 10.17 17.13 -19.23
N THR A 276 10.76 16.61 -18.14
CA THR A 276 12.04 15.91 -18.14
C THR A 276 11.94 14.62 -17.31
N CYS A 277 12.38 13.52 -17.94
CA CYS A 277 12.50 12.23 -17.28
C CYS A 277 13.93 11.67 -17.53
#